data_d422fdd1e67b708cd380a3a96daf1046
#
_entry.id   d422fdd1e67b708cd380a3a96daf1046
#
_cell.length_a   1.000
_cell.length_b   1.000
_cell.length_c   1.000
_cell.angle_alpha   90.00
_cell.angle_beta   90.00
_cell.angle_gamma   90.00
#
_symmetry.space_group_name_H-M   'P 1'
#
loop_
_entity.id
_entity.type
_entity.pdbx_description
1 polymer ?
#
loop_
_entity_poly.entity_id
_entity_poly.type
_entity_poly.pdbx_seq_one_letter_code
_entity_poly.pdbx_strand_id
1 'polypeptide(L)'
;KRQVLPKHTFYVDNIFVYQPLPYVKSMYYMDLDLYRYFIGRSDQSVNESVMVKRVDQQLRVTRHMIDCQDLDALRNEKRLRAYMLHYLSMMMAVSDIFLLLDGSAEAKEKQKGLWQYLREHTSAAVYRSIRFGFGGVTNLPFPKGDAIVVGGYRIARKIFKFN
;
A
#
# COMPACT_ATOMS: atom_id res chain seq x y z
N LYS A 1 -15.80 17.26 -5.70
CA LYS A 1 -16.01 16.96 -4.26
C LYS A 1 -14.69 17.18 -3.54
N ARG A 2 -14.67 17.92 -2.41
CA ARG A 2 -13.42 18.21 -1.67
C ARG A 2 -12.89 16.92 -1.05
N GLN A 3 -11.61 16.63 -1.24
CA GLN A 3 -10.93 15.52 -0.58
C GLN A 3 -10.71 15.86 0.90
N VAL A 4 -11.00 14.92 1.79
CA VAL A 4 -10.77 15.04 3.23
C VAL A 4 -9.78 13.95 3.64
N LEU A 5 -8.63 14.38 4.15
CA LEU A 5 -7.60 13.46 4.63
C LEU A 5 -7.80 13.16 6.13
N PRO A 6 -7.53 11.94 6.60
CA PRO A 6 -7.56 11.59 8.01
C PRO A 6 -6.60 12.45 8.82
N LYS A 7 -7.10 13.06 9.91
CA LYS A 7 -6.26 13.84 10.82
C LYS A 7 -5.29 12.93 11.60
N HIS A 8 -4.12 13.47 11.93
CA HIS A 8 -3.09 12.79 12.74
C HIS A 8 -2.72 11.38 12.21
N THR A 9 -2.66 11.24 10.89
CA THR A 9 -2.36 9.98 10.22
C THR A 9 -1.18 10.19 9.27
N PHE A 10 -0.14 9.35 9.39
CA PHE A 10 0.96 9.31 8.43
C PHE A 10 0.52 8.61 7.14
N TYR A 11 1.29 8.77 6.08
CA TYR A 11 1.07 8.12 4.77
C TYR A 11 -0.20 8.57 4.03
N VAL A 12 -0.84 9.66 4.45
CA VAL A 12 -2.03 10.23 3.79
C VAL A 12 -1.74 10.81 2.41
N ASP A 13 -0.48 11.07 2.10
CA ASP A 13 0.03 11.39 0.76
C ASP A 13 -0.39 10.35 -0.28
N ASN A 14 -0.45 9.07 0.08
CA ASN A 14 -0.96 8.01 -0.78
C ASN A 14 -2.44 8.22 -1.13
N ILE A 15 -3.26 8.62 -0.16
CA ILE A 15 -4.67 8.96 -0.42
C ILE A 15 -4.75 10.20 -1.31
N PHE A 16 -3.93 11.22 -0.99
CA PHE A 16 -3.90 12.49 -1.72
C PHE A 16 -3.60 12.32 -3.20
N VAL A 17 -2.69 11.39 -3.54
CA VAL A 17 -2.35 11.07 -4.92
C VAL A 17 -3.38 10.14 -5.56
N TYR A 18 -3.80 9.08 -4.87
CA TYR A 18 -4.61 8.00 -5.42
C TYR A 18 -6.06 8.39 -5.68
N GLN A 19 -6.71 9.01 -4.70
CA GLN A 19 -8.15 9.27 -4.74
C GLN A 19 -8.60 10.20 -5.89
N PRO A 20 -7.85 11.26 -6.28
CA PRO A 20 -8.27 12.15 -7.36
C PRO A 20 -7.97 11.62 -8.77
N LEU A 21 -7.17 10.55 -8.93
CA LEU A 21 -6.71 10.08 -10.25
C LEU A 21 -7.83 9.91 -11.28
N PRO A 22 -9.01 9.33 -10.98
CA PRO A 22 -10.08 9.18 -11.97
C PRO A 22 -10.65 10.50 -12.49
N TYR A 23 -10.39 11.61 -11.81
CA TYR A 23 -10.89 12.94 -12.17
C TYR A 23 -9.86 13.81 -12.89
N VAL A 24 -8.60 13.34 -12.95
CA VAL A 24 -7.50 14.07 -13.61
C VAL A 24 -7.61 13.88 -15.12
N LYS A 25 -7.77 14.99 -15.85
CA LYS A 25 -7.85 15.00 -17.32
C LYS A 25 -6.53 15.33 -17.99
N SER A 26 -5.69 16.12 -17.32
CA SER A 26 -4.37 16.52 -17.82
C SER A 26 -3.41 16.70 -16.66
N MET A 27 -2.14 16.40 -16.90
CA MET A 27 -1.05 16.64 -15.96
C MET A 27 0.02 17.45 -16.68
N TYR A 28 0.60 18.43 -15.97
CA TYR A 28 1.75 19.17 -16.42
C TYR A 28 2.97 18.79 -15.60
N TYR A 29 3.99 18.26 -16.25
CA TYR A 29 5.27 17.95 -15.61
C TYR A 29 6.20 19.17 -15.72
N MET A 30 6.77 19.57 -14.60
CA MET A 30 7.80 20.59 -14.54
C MET A 30 9.11 19.94 -14.08
N ASP A 31 10.16 20.09 -14.87
CA ASP A 31 11.51 19.61 -14.52
C ASP A 31 12.19 20.60 -13.57
N LEU A 32 11.65 20.70 -12.36
CA LEU A 32 12.11 21.60 -11.30
C LEU A 32 12.19 20.87 -9.97
N ASP A 33 13.30 21.03 -9.25
CA ASP A 33 13.51 20.50 -7.91
C ASP A 33 12.74 21.33 -6.86
N LEU A 34 11.40 21.25 -6.88
CA LEU A 34 10.54 22.01 -5.96
C LEU A 34 10.58 21.51 -4.53
N TYR A 35 10.96 20.25 -4.32
CA TYR A 35 10.99 19.62 -3.00
C TYR A 35 12.32 18.92 -2.75
N ARG A 36 13.01 19.32 -1.68
CA ARG A 36 14.25 18.69 -1.23
C ARG A 36 13.99 17.91 0.05
N TYR A 37 14.09 16.60 -0.05
CA TYR A 37 13.85 15.70 1.07
C TYR A 37 15.18 15.34 1.74
N PHE A 38 15.34 15.71 3.01
CA PHE A 38 16.52 15.31 3.78
C PHE A 38 16.40 13.86 4.23
N ILE A 39 17.31 12.99 3.77
CA ILE A 39 17.33 11.56 4.06
C ILE A 39 18.38 11.28 5.14
N GLY A 40 18.11 10.33 6.04
CA GLY A 40 19.08 9.83 7.03
C GLY A 40 18.80 10.23 8.48
N ARG A 41 17.66 10.86 8.77
CA ARG A 41 17.22 11.08 10.16
C ARG A 41 16.65 9.80 10.76
N SER A 42 16.96 9.53 12.03
CA SER A 42 16.49 8.34 12.74
C SER A 42 14.98 8.33 13.00
N ASP A 43 14.33 9.50 13.01
CA ASP A 43 12.91 9.70 13.27
C ASP A 43 12.03 9.74 12.01
N GLN A 44 12.61 9.47 10.84
CA GLN A 44 11.87 9.50 9.57
C GLN A 44 10.74 8.47 9.55
N SER A 45 9.60 8.89 9.01
CA SER A 45 8.40 8.05 8.90
C SER A 45 8.60 6.80 8.04
N VAL A 46 9.60 6.80 7.17
CA VAL A 46 9.97 5.68 6.28
C VAL A 46 10.95 4.69 6.91
N ASN A 47 11.47 4.94 8.12
CA ASN A 47 12.31 3.98 8.82
C ASN A 47 11.48 2.75 9.22
N GLU A 48 12.01 1.55 8.98
CA GLU A 48 11.33 0.26 9.24
C GLU A 48 10.77 0.18 10.67
N SER A 49 11.57 0.49 11.68
CA SER A 49 11.12 0.44 13.08
C SER A 49 9.99 1.44 13.40
N VAL A 50 9.96 2.57 12.70
CA VAL A 50 8.91 3.59 12.82
C VAL A 50 7.65 3.12 12.10
N MET A 51 7.79 2.52 10.92
CA MET A 51 6.67 2.03 10.12
C MET A 51 5.98 0.83 10.81
N VAL A 52 6.74 -0.11 11.37
CA VAL A 52 6.18 -1.22 12.15
C VAL A 52 5.37 -0.68 13.34
N LYS A 53 5.90 0.28 14.10
CA LYS A 53 5.17 0.90 15.22
C LYS A 53 3.90 1.66 14.80
N ARG A 54 3.83 2.11 13.55
CA ARG A 54 2.72 2.90 13.00
C ARG A 54 1.89 2.12 12.00
N VAL A 55 1.99 0.79 11.99
CA VAL A 55 1.31 -0.06 11.02
C VAL A 55 -0.20 0.16 11.00
N ASP A 56 -0.83 0.48 12.13
CA ASP A 56 -2.27 0.77 12.17
C ASP A 56 -2.66 2.01 11.34
N GLN A 57 -1.76 2.97 11.21
CA GLN A 57 -2.00 4.12 10.34
C GLN A 57 -1.86 3.75 8.86
N GLN A 58 -0.89 2.90 8.54
CA GLN A 58 -0.75 2.31 7.21
C GLN A 58 -2.01 1.52 6.82
N LEU A 59 -2.53 0.68 7.73
CA LEU A 59 -3.77 -0.09 7.51
C LEU A 59 -4.98 0.82 7.30
N ARG A 60 -5.09 1.92 8.07
CA ARG A 60 -6.14 2.92 7.90
C ARG A 60 -6.10 3.55 6.50
N VAL A 61 -4.91 3.94 6.05
CA VAL A 61 -4.71 4.52 4.72
C VAL A 61 -5.05 3.50 3.62
N THR A 62 -4.57 2.26 3.74
CA THR A 62 -4.84 1.19 2.77
C THR A 62 -6.34 0.88 2.67
N ARG A 63 -7.06 0.78 3.82
CA ARG A 63 -8.52 0.62 3.81
C ARG A 63 -9.24 1.78 3.16
N HIS A 64 -8.82 3.01 3.45
CA HIS A 64 -9.40 4.18 2.78
C HIS A 64 -9.18 4.12 1.26
N MET A 65 -8.01 3.66 0.78
CA MET A 65 -7.75 3.51 -0.65
C MET A 65 -8.60 2.39 -1.28
N ILE A 66 -8.93 1.33 -0.54
CA ILE A 66 -9.88 0.29 -0.98
C ILE A 66 -11.26 0.90 -1.20
N ASP A 67 -11.72 1.75 -0.28
CA ASP A 67 -13.10 2.27 -0.28
C ASP A 67 -13.30 3.48 -1.19
N CYS A 68 -12.25 4.27 -1.44
CA CYS A 68 -12.42 5.58 -2.06
C CYS A 68 -12.71 5.55 -3.57
N GLN A 69 -12.49 4.40 -4.24
CA GLN A 69 -12.68 4.27 -5.69
C GLN A 69 -13.26 2.92 -6.09
N ASP A 70 -14.28 2.94 -6.91
CA ASP A 70 -14.77 1.76 -7.62
C ASP A 70 -13.91 1.49 -8.86
N LEU A 71 -12.96 0.56 -8.75
CA LEU A 71 -12.07 0.19 -9.85
C LEU A 71 -12.78 -0.54 -10.99
N ASP A 72 -14.00 -1.03 -10.78
CA ASP A 72 -14.79 -1.62 -11.85
C ASP A 72 -15.49 -0.57 -12.72
N ALA A 73 -15.76 0.60 -12.17
CA ALA A 73 -16.24 1.75 -12.96
C ALA A 73 -15.18 2.22 -14.00
N LEU A 74 -13.91 1.92 -13.77
CA LEU A 74 -12.79 2.29 -14.65
C LEU A 74 -12.49 1.23 -15.73
N ARG A 75 -13.39 0.28 -16.03
CA ARG A 75 -13.13 -0.79 -17.01
C ARG A 75 -12.78 -0.30 -18.40
N ASN A 76 -13.34 0.82 -18.81
CA ASN A 76 -13.07 1.45 -20.11
C ASN A 76 -11.74 2.21 -20.15
N GLU A 77 -11.19 2.58 -18.99
CA GLU A 77 -9.93 3.31 -18.83
C GLU A 77 -8.80 2.36 -18.44
N LYS A 78 -8.50 1.42 -19.32
CA LYS A 78 -7.61 0.26 -19.03
C LYS A 78 -6.28 0.64 -18.41
N ARG A 79 -5.62 1.70 -18.87
CA ARG A 79 -4.31 2.14 -18.37
C ARG A 79 -4.42 2.71 -16.95
N LEU A 80 -5.40 3.58 -16.73
CA LEU A 80 -5.66 4.16 -15.41
C LEU A 80 -6.03 3.07 -14.41
N ARG A 81 -6.96 2.19 -14.78
CA ARG A 81 -7.37 1.06 -13.95
C ARG A 81 -6.19 0.16 -13.58
N ALA A 82 -5.33 -0.19 -14.55
CA ALA A 82 -4.16 -1.01 -14.30
C ALA A 82 -3.17 -0.32 -13.34
N TYR A 83 -2.93 0.97 -13.52
CA TYR A 83 -2.10 1.76 -12.62
C TYR A 83 -2.67 1.79 -11.19
N MET A 84 -3.96 2.05 -11.03
CA MET A 84 -4.61 2.12 -9.73
C MET A 84 -4.66 0.76 -9.04
N LEU A 85 -4.91 -0.34 -9.78
CA LEU A 85 -4.80 -1.71 -9.27
C LEU A 85 -3.37 -2.02 -8.79
N HIS A 86 -2.36 -1.64 -9.56
CA HIS A 86 -0.97 -1.84 -9.17
C HIS A 86 -0.62 -1.04 -7.92
N TYR A 87 -1.05 0.22 -7.83
CA TYR A 87 -0.80 1.05 -6.67
C TYR A 87 -1.45 0.45 -5.41
N LEU A 88 -2.72 0.05 -5.49
CA LEU A 88 -3.40 -0.60 -4.37
C LEU A 88 -2.72 -1.92 -3.99
N SER A 89 -2.27 -2.71 -4.96
CA SER A 89 -1.49 -3.94 -4.72
C SER A 89 -0.18 -3.65 -3.96
N MET A 90 0.49 -2.56 -4.31
CA MET A 90 1.70 -2.12 -3.61
C MET A 90 1.39 -1.72 -2.15
N MET A 91 0.28 -1.00 -1.92
CA MET A 91 -0.14 -0.63 -0.56
C MET A 91 -0.51 -1.85 0.29
N MET A 92 -1.13 -2.87 -0.30
CA MET A 92 -1.39 -4.16 0.36
C MET A 92 -0.06 -4.85 0.72
N ALA A 93 0.87 -4.95 -0.23
CA ALA A 93 2.17 -5.59 -0.02
C ALA A 93 2.99 -4.87 1.08
N VAL A 94 3.04 -3.55 1.08
CA VAL A 94 3.71 -2.76 2.13
C VAL A 94 3.08 -3.02 3.49
N SER A 95 1.75 -3.03 3.58
CA SER A 95 1.03 -3.33 4.82
C SER A 95 1.36 -4.72 5.35
N ASP A 96 1.35 -5.74 4.47
CA ASP A 96 1.70 -7.12 4.82
C ASP A 96 3.15 -7.23 5.31
N ILE A 97 4.12 -6.62 4.61
CA ILE A 97 5.53 -6.67 4.99
C ILE A 97 5.73 -6.13 6.41
N PHE A 98 5.13 -5.00 6.77
CA PHE A 98 5.29 -4.43 8.12
C PHE A 98 4.60 -5.28 9.20
N LEU A 99 3.47 -5.90 8.90
CA LEU A 99 2.82 -6.86 9.80
C LEU A 99 3.65 -8.14 9.97
N LEU A 100 4.28 -8.62 8.91
CA LEU A 100 5.18 -9.78 8.95
C LEU A 100 6.48 -9.49 9.71
N LEU A 101 6.99 -8.26 9.63
CA LEU A 101 8.17 -7.82 10.38
C LEU A 101 7.88 -7.67 11.87
N ASP A 102 6.67 -7.25 12.26
CA ASP A 102 6.18 -7.27 13.64
C ASP A 102 6.13 -8.72 14.16
N GLY A 103 5.54 -9.63 13.39
CA GLY A 103 5.50 -11.07 13.64
C GLY A 103 4.64 -11.49 14.82
N SER A 104 4.00 -10.57 15.55
CA SER A 104 3.12 -10.86 16.69
C SER A 104 1.82 -11.57 16.22
N ALA A 105 1.15 -12.24 17.16
CA ALA A 105 -0.16 -12.84 16.89
C ALA A 105 -1.19 -11.77 16.48
N GLU A 106 -1.13 -10.59 17.09
CA GLU A 106 -1.98 -9.45 16.75
C GLU A 106 -1.73 -8.97 15.30
N ALA A 107 -0.46 -8.87 14.89
CA ALA A 107 -0.12 -8.49 13.52
C ALA A 107 -0.66 -9.48 12.49
N LYS A 108 -0.63 -10.78 12.78
CA LYS A 108 -1.19 -11.82 11.93
C LYS A 108 -2.71 -11.70 11.79
N GLU A 109 -3.41 -11.40 12.87
CA GLU A 109 -4.86 -11.16 12.81
C GLU A 109 -5.17 -9.88 12.03
N LYS A 110 -4.39 -8.82 12.21
CA LYS A 110 -4.52 -7.59 11.40
C LYS A 110 -4.31 -7.86 9.91
N GLN A 111 -3.35 -8.70 9.55
CA GLN A 111 -3.11 -9.10 8.15
C GLN A 111 -4.31 -9.83 7.56
N LYS A 112 -4.81 -10.86 8.26
CA LYS A 112 -6.02 -11.56 7.84
C LYS A 112 -7.21 -10.60 7.68
N GLY A 113 -7.39 -9.72 8.65
CA GLY A 113 -8.46 -8.71 8.64
C GLY A 113 -8.35 -7.73 7.47
N LEU A 114 -7.13 -7.35 7.05
CA LEU A 114 -6.94 -6.48 5.88
C LEU A 114 -7.33 -7.20 4.58
N TRP A 115 -6.92 -8.45 4.39
CA TRP A 115 -7.27 -9.25 3.22
C TRP A 115 -8.76 -9.59 3.15
N GLN A 116 -9.38 -9.84 4.30
CA GLN A 116 -10.83 -10.02 4.40
C GLN A 116 -11.55 -8.72 4.01
N TYR A 117 -11.09 -7.58 4.52
CA TYR A 117 -11.62 -6.25 4.18
C TYR A 117 -11.56 -6.00 2.67
N LEU A 118 -10.41 -6.26 2.03
CA LEU A 118 -10.28 -6.14 0.57
C LEU A 118 -11.31 -7.02 -0.16
N ARG A 119 -11.52 -8.25 0.30
CA ARG A 119 -12.46 -9.20 -0.31
C ARG A 119 -13.92 -8.74 -0.18
N GLU A 120 -14.27 -8.14 0.94
CA GLU A 120 -15.63 -7.68 1.23
C GLU A 120 -15.97 -6.36 0.55
N HIS A 121 -14.98 -5.49 0.36
CA HIS A 121 -15.17 -4.13 -0.15
C HIS A 121 -14.82 -3.97 -1.64
N THR A 122 -14.39 -5.04 -2.32
CA THR A 122 -14.09 -4.99 -3.75
C THR A 122 -14.78 -6.12 -4.51
N SER A 123 -14.89 -5.98 -5.82
CA SER A 123 -15.40 -7.07 -6.65
C SER A 123 -14.45 -8.28 -6.66
N ALA A 124 -14.99 -9.45 -6.96
CA ALA A 124 -14.21 -10.67 -7.13
C ALA A 124 -13.09 -10.52 -8.19
N ALA A 125 -13.29 -9.68 -9.21
CA ALA A 125 -12.29 -9.41 -10.24
C ALA A 125 -11.13 -8.58 -9.70
N VAL A 126 -11.42 -7.51 -8.97
CA VAL A 126 -10.42 -6.65 -8.30
C VAL A 126 -9.65 -7.45 -7.25
N TYR A 127 -10.36 -8.16 -6.37
CA TYR A 127 -9.75 -9.02 -5.36
C TYR A 127 -8.77 -10.04 -5.99
N ARG A 128 -9.20 -10.77 -7.03
CA ARG A 128 -8.34 -11.75 -7.72
C ARG A 128 -7.13 -11.09 -8.37
N SER A 129 -7.31 -9.94 -8.99
CA SER A 129 -6.19 -9.20 -9.61
C SER A 129 -5.11 -8.82 -8.59
N ILE A 130 -5.49 -8.45 -7.38
CA ILE A 130 -4.54 -8.10 -6.30
C ILE A 130 -3.99 -9.38 -5.66
N ARG A 131 -4.84 -10.38 -5.38
CA ARG A 131 -4.47 -11.62 -4.67
C ARG A 131 -3.50 -12.50 -5.47
N PHE A 132 -3.67 -12.56 -6.78
CA PHE A 132 -2.81 -13.35 -7.68
C PHE A 132 -1.82 -12.48 -8.47
N GLY A 133 -1.81 -11.17 -8.22
CA GLY A 133 -0.84 -10.21 -8.72
C GLY A 133 0.23 -9.88 -7.68
N PHE A 134 0.82 -8.70 -7.84
CA PHE A 134 1.92 -8.21 -6.98
C PHE A 134 1.56 -8.19 -5.48
N GLY A 135 0.32 -7.80 -5.12
CA GLY A 135 -0.11 -7.75 -3.72
C GLY A 135 -0.11 -9.11 -3.03
N GLY A 136 -0.40 -10.19 -3.77
CA GLY A 136 -0.46 -11.54 -3.21
C GLY A 136 0.90 -12.20 -2.94
N VAL A 137 1.98 -11.65 -3.47
CA VAL A 137 3.35 -12.16 -3.24
C VAL A 137 3.75 -12.08 -1.76
N THR A 138 3.16 -11.15 -1.02
CA THR A 138 3.41 -10.97 0.41
C THR A 138 2.48 -11.76 1.32
N ASN A 139 1.49 -12.45 0.75
CA ASN A 139 0.52 -13.28 1.48
C ASN A 139 0.51 -14.71 0.92
N LEU A 140 1.59 -15.43 1.11
CA LEU A 140 1.76 -16.79 0.57
C LEU A 140 0.93 -17.81 1.38
N PRO A 141 0.19 -18.73 0.72
CA PRO A 141 -0.78 -19.61 1.38
C PRO A 141 -0.18 -20.90 1.96
N PHE A 142 1.12 -20.96 2.21
CA PHE A 142 1.79 -22.18 2.65
C PHE A 142 2.65 -21.97 3.91
N PRO A 143 2.94 -23.05 4.67
CA PRO A 143 3.81 -22.98 5.84
C PRO A 143 5.17 -22.37 5.48
N LYS A 144 5.67 -21.47 6.33
CA LYS A 144 6.91 -20.69 6.11
C LYS A 144 6.86 -19.62 5.01
N GLY A 145 5.69 -19.37 4.38
CA GLY A 145 5.52 -18.29 3.43
C GLY A 145 5.96 -16.94 4.00
N ASP A 146 5.59 -16.66 5.25
CA ASP A 146 6.00 -15.46 5.99
C ASP A 146 7.53 -15.30 6.04
N ALA A 147 8.25 -16.37 6.35
CA ALA A 147 9.71 -16.33 6.41
C ALA A 147 10.37 -16.07 5.05
N ILE A 148 9.78 -16.60 3.97
CA ILE A 148 10.24 -16.35 2.59
C ILE A 148 10.02 -14.89 2.22
N VAL A 149 8.87 -14.32 2.52
CA VAL A 149 8.55 -12.90 2.26
C VAL A 149 9.50 -11.98 3.02
N VAL A 150 9.67 -12.21 4.32
CA VAL A 150 10.59 -11.41 5.16
C VAL A 150 12.04 -11.56 4.69
N GLY A 151 12.46 -12.78 4.32
CA GLY A 151 13.78 -13.03 3.76
C GLY A 151 14.01 -12.27 2.44
N GLY A 152 13.06 -12.36 1.52
CA GLY A 152 13.08 -11.62 0.25
C GLY A 152 13.12 -10.11 0.45
N TYR A 153 12.30 -9.58 1.36
CA TYR A 153 12.33 -8.16 1.72
C TYR A 153 13.70 -7.72 2.25
N ARG A 154 14.32 -8.50 3.16
CA ARG A 154 15.65 -8.18 3.72
C ARG A 154 16.74 -8.19 2.64
N ILE A 155 16.68 -9.11 1.69
CA ILE A 155 17.59 -9.16 0.53
C ILE A 155 17.38 -7.93 -0.36
N ALA A 156 16.14 -7.64 -0.72
CA ALA A 156 15.80 -6.46 -1.54
C ALA A 156 16.28 -5.16 -0.87
N ARG A 157 16.01 -4.99 0.43
CA ARG A 157 16.48 -3.85 1.20
C ARG A 157 18.01 -3.69 1.14
N LYS A 158 18.77 -4.79 1.26
CA LYS A 158 20.23 -4.76 1.19
C LYS A 158 20.75 -4.39 -0.19
N ILE A 159 20.10 -4.88 -1.26
CA ILE A 159 20.49 -4.62 -2.66
C ILE A 159 20.16 -3.17 -3.05
N PHE A 160 18.92 -2.74 -2.80
CA PHE A 160 18.42 -1.43 -3.23
C PHE A 160 18.70 -0.31 -2.22
N LYS A 161 19.28 -0.62 -1.06
CA LYS A 161 19.65 0.34 0.00
C LYS A 161 18.52 1.30 0.41
N PHE A 162 17.27 0.82 0.36
CA PHE A 162 16.16 1.58 0.92
C PHE A 162 16.03 1.30 2.43
N ASN A 163 15.59 2.31 3.18
CA ASN A 163 15.49 2.27 4.65
C ASN A 163 14.35 1.37 5.12
#